data_8ad2f8cfff43e73e4d3595791d91cfee
#
_entry.id   8ad2f8cfff43e73e4d3595791d91cfee
#
_cell.length_a   1.000
_cell.length_b   1.000
_cell.length_c   1.000
_cell.angle_alpha   90.00
_cell.angle_beta   90.00
_cell.angle_gamma   90.00
#
_symmetry.space_group_name_H-M   'P 1'
#
loop_
_entity.id
_entity.type
_entity.pdbx_description
1 polymer ?
#
loop_
_entity_poly.entity_id
_entity_poly.type
_entity_poly.pdbx_seq_one_letter_code
_entity_poly.pdbx_strand_id
1 'polypeptide(L)'
;CLNVQDNAGLLDMTAFAKCRISGPGAEEFLEYLVANKIPKKIGRVNLCHALNTAGGVHSEFTIAKEKENSFYLVSAGAFQRLDHDWIHKWMPKDGSVIYENLTNSMGVLVLAGPKSRDILSKITKTDLSNENFPWLSSKKINVGLAPSIAMRMNFVGELGWELHHPIEYQNHIFDKLMEAGKDLGIKPFGIRAMNSLRVEKSYKLV
;
A
#
# COMPACT_ATOMS: atom_id res chain seq x y z
N CYS A 1 19.05 7.49 4.19
CA CYS A 1 19.16 6.48 3.13
C CYS A 1 19.99 5.29 3.60
N LEU A 2 21.28 5.44 3.89
CA LEU A 2 22.18 4.33 4.23
C LEU A 2 21.61 3.37 5.29
N ASN A 3 21.00 3.89 6.35
CA ASN A 3 20.40 3.02 7.37
C ASN A 3 19.27 2.12 6.83
N VAL A 4 18.51 2.59 5.84
CA VAL A 4 17.46 1.77 5.21
C VAL A 4 18.08 0.68 4.35
N GLN A 5 19.17 0.99 3.67
CA GLN A 5 19.91 0.04 2.82
C GLN A 5 20.65 -1.02 3.63
N ASP A 6 21.23 -0.65 4.78
CA ASP A 6 22.08 -1.54 5.59
C ASP A 6 21.28 -2.30 6.67
N ASN A 7 20.19 -1.74 7.15
CA ASN A 7 19.44 -2.24 8.29
C ASN A 7 17.93 -2.26 8.00
N ALA A 8 17.20 -1.29 8.57
CA ALA A 8 15.78 -1.09 8.35
C ALA A 8 15.39 0.35 8.63
N GLY A 9 14.34 0.80 7.95
CA GLY A 9 13.69 2.08 8.19
C GLY A 9 12.20 1.94 8.38
N LEU A 10 11.62 2.89 9.13
CA LEU A 10 10.18 3.03 9.34
C LEU A 10 9.73 4.40 8.83
N LEU A 11 8.77 4.41 7.91
CA LEU A 11 8.21 5.62 7.30
C LEU A 11 6.70 5.67 7.55
N ASP A 12 6.21 6.81 7.96
CA ASP A 12 4.78 7.10 8.01
C ASP A 12 4.29 7.58 6.63
N MET A 13 3.40 6.79 6.01
CA MET A 13 2.72 7.10 4.76
C MET A 13 1.21 7.30 4.94
N THR A 14 0.75 7.58 6.16
CA THR A 14 -0.67 7.75 6.50
C THR A 14 -1.37 8.82 5.66
N ALA A 15 -0.63 9.82 5.16
CA ALA A 15 -1.18 10.88 4.31
C ALA A 15 -1.54 10.41 2.87
N PHE A 16 -1.19 9.20 2.46
CA PHE A 16 -1.60 8.67 1.16
C PHE A 16 -3.11 8.49 1.08
N ALA A 17 -3.68 8.70 -0.10
CA ALA A 17 -5.10 8.48 -0.34
C ALA A 17 -5.40 6.99 -0.36
N LYS A 18 -6.49 6.60 0.26
CA LYS A 18 -6.96 5.21 0.34
C LYS A 18 -8.46 5.15 0.11
N CYS A 19 -8.88 4.25 -0.76
CA CYS A 19 -10.30 3.99 -0.96
C CYS A 19 -10.57 2.50 -1.20
N ARG A 20 -11.82 2.12 -1.07
CA ARG A 20 -12.30 0.80 -1.49
C ARG A 20 -13.32 0.97 -2.60
N ILE A 21 -13.18 0.14 -3.61
CA ILE A 21 -14.16 -0.04 -4.69
C ILE A 21 -14.73 -1.45 -4.54
N SER A 22 -16.04 -1.55 -4.40
CA SER A 22 -16.71 -2.84 -4.16
C SER A 22 -18.06 -2.92 -4.87
N GLY A 23 -18.67 -4.11 -4.88
CA GLY A 23 -19.93 -4.38 -5.54
C GLY A 23 -19.79 -5.25 -6.78
N PRO A 24 -20.91 -5.77 -7.31
CA PRO A 24 -20.91 -6.72 -8.43
C PRO A 24 -20.27 -6.17 -9.71
N GLY A 25 -20.31 -4.86 -9.94
CA GLY A 25 -19.68 -4.18 -11.08
C GLY A 25 -18.25 -3.71 -10.84
N ALA A 26 -17.66 -3.92 -9.64
CA ALA A 26 -16.39 -3.33 -9.26
C ALA A 26 -15.21 -3.80 -10.14
N GLU A 27 -15.17 -5.08 -10.51
CA GLU A 27 -14.09 -5.62 -11.34
C GLU A 27 -14.14 -5.05 -12.75
N GLU A 28 -15.31 -5.06 -13.39
CA GLU A 28 -15.51 -4.51 -14.74
C GLU A 28 -15.23 -3.00 -14.76
N PHE A 29 -15.69 -2.28 -13.74
CA PHE A 29 -15.43 -0.85 -13.62
C PHE A 29 -13.94 -0.54 -13.52
N LEU A 30 -13.18 -1.28 -12.70
CA LEU A 30 -11.75 -1.06 -12.58
C LEU A 30 -10.98 -1.43 -13.85
N GLU A 31 -11.40 -2.47 -14.59
CA GLU A 31 -10.84 -2.78 -15.91
C GLU A 31 -11.06 -1.67 -16.95
N TYR A 32 -12.20 -0.99 -16.85
CA TYR A 32 -12.48 0.20 -17.67
C TYR A 32 -11.67 1.42 -17.22
N LEU A 33 -11.51 1.62 -15.91
CA LEU A 33 -10.88 2.81 -15.33
C LEU A 33 -9.37 2.89 -15.58
N VAL A 34 -8.68 1.73 -15.58
CA VAL A 34 -7.22 1.68 -15.68
C VAL A 34 -6.74 0.95 -16.94
N ALA A 35 -5.61 1.38 -17.48
CA ALA A 35 -5.02 0.82 -18.69
C ALA A 35 -4.26 -0.50 -18.45
N ASN A 36 -3.88 -0.79 -17.22
CA ASN A 36 -3.16 -2.01 -16.84
C ASN A 36 -4.14 -3.14 -16.46
N LYS A 37 -3.62 -4.37 -16.43
CA LYS A 37 -4.37 -5.49 -15.85
C LYS A 37 -4.54 -5.31 -14.36
N ILE A 38 -5.77 -5.33 -13.87
CA ILE A 38 -6.07 -5.33 -12.44
C ILE A 38 -5.76 -6.70 -11.80
N PRO A 39 -5.57 -6.78 -10.46
CA PRO A 39 -5.35 -8.05 -9.79
C PRO A 39 -6.61 -8.93 -9.85
N LYS A 40 -6.48 -10.16 -10.36
CA LYS A 40 -7.60 -11.13 -10.48
C LYS A 40 -7.69 -12.10 -9.30
N LYS A 41 -6.56 -12.40 -8.65
CA LYS A 41 -6.51 -13.31 -7.50
C LYS A 41 -6.59 -12.51 -6.20
N ILE A 42 -7.39 -12.97 -5.25
CA ILE A 42 -7.44 -12.41 -3.89
C ILE A 42 -6.03 -12.42 -3.28
N GLY A 43 -5.64 -11.31 -2.67
CA GLY A 43 -4.31 -11.10 -2.13
C GLY A 43 -3.24 -10.69 -3.15
N ARG A 44 -3.56 -10.56 -4.45
CA ARG A 44 -2.64 -9.99 -5.44
C ARG A 44 -2.71 -8.47 -5.42
N VAL A 45 -1.55 -7.83 -5.66
CA VAL A 45 -1.40 -6.38 -5.76
C VAL A 45 -0.80 -6.02 -7.12
N ASN A 46 -1.36 -5.02 -7.80
CA ASN A 46 -0.81 -4.48 -9.05
C ASN A 46 -0.72 -2.96 -8.97
N LEU A 47 0.31 -2.39 -9.61
CA LEU A 47 0.38 -0.96 -9.90
C LEU A 47 -0.34 -0.69 -11.22
N CYS A 48 -1.30 0.22 -11.22
CA CYS A 48 -2.18 0.51 -12.34
C CYS A 48 -2.27 2.02 -12.61
N HIS A 49 -2.42 2.39 -13.86
CA HIS A 49 -2.52 3.79 -14.30
C HIS A 49 -3.87 4.05 -14.96
N ALA A 50 -4.57 5.08 -14.54
CA ALA A 50 -5.66 5.66 -15.30
C ALA A 50 -5.09 6.66 -16.32
N LEU A 51 -5.63 6.63 -17.55
CA LEU A 51 -5.19 7.51 -18.63
C LEU A 51 -6.28 8.52 -18.97
N ASN A 52 -5.87 9.73 -19.33
CA ASN A 52 -6.77 10.70 -19.93
C ASN A 52 -7.04 10.39 -21.42
N THR A 53 -7.94 11.12 -22.05
CA THR A 53 -8.33 10.90 -23.45
C THR A 53 -7.21 11.16 -24.46
N ALA A 54 -6.13 11.83 -24.06
CA ALA A 54 -4.94 12.05 -24.88
C ALA A 54 -3.85 10.97 -24.66
N GLY A 55 -4.13 9.96 -23.82
CA GLY A 55 -3.20 8.88 -23.50
C GLY A 55 -2.14 9.22 -22.43
N GLY A 56 -2.21 10.41 -21.84
CA GLY A 56 -1.36 10.79 -20.71
C GLY A 56 -1.83 10.14 -19.40
N VAL A 57 -0.88 9.87 -18.50
CA VAL A 57 -1.23 9.34 -17.17
C VAL A 57 -2.00 10.40 -16.39
N HIS A 58 -3.18 10.04 -15.92
CA HIS A 58 -4.04 10.89 -15.07
C HIS A 58 -3.82 10.58 -13.60
N SER A 59 -3.82 9.29 -13.24
CA SER A 59 -3.70 8.81 -11.86
C SER A 59 -2.92 7.50 -11.82
N GLU A 60 -2.23 7.28 -10.71
CA GLU A 60 -1.54 6.03 -10.41
C GLU A 60 -2.14 5.39 -9.15
N PHE A 61 -2.54 4.14 -9.26
CA PHE A 61 -3.14 3.38 -8.18
C PHE A 61 -2.37 2.09 -7.89
N THR A 62 -2.03 1.86 -6.64
CA THR A 62 -1.77 0.52 -6.14
C THR A 62 -3.12 -0.13 -5.86
N ILE A 63 -3.44 -1.24 -6.54
CA ILE A 63 -4.72 -1.94 -6.41
C ILE A 63 -4.47 -3.33 -5.83
N ALA A 64 -5.10 -3.63 -4.68
CA ALA A 64 -5.12 -4.95 -4.07
C ALA A 64 -6.52 -5.57 -4.13
N LYS A 65 -6.66 -6.82 -4.60
CA LYS A 65 -7.94 -7.55 -4.51
C LYS A 65 -8.09 -8.13 -3.12
N GLU A 66 -9.01 -7.58 -2.31
CA GLU A 66 -9.24 -7.98 -0.92
C GLU A 66 -10.16 -9.20 -0.79
N LYS A 67 -11.17 -9.24 -1.64
CA LYS A 67 -12.23 -10.28 -1.70
C LYS A 67 -12.77 -10.35 -3.12
N GLU A 68 -13.69 -11.28 -3.36
CA GLU A 68 -14.51 -11.24 -4.56
C GLU A 68 -15.25 -9.89 -4.62
N ASN A 69 -15.19 -9.24 -5.79
CA ASN A 69 -15.82 -7.93 -6.02
C ASN A 69 -15.44 -6.81 -5.00
N SER A 70 -14.23 -6.85 -4.44
CA SER A 70 -13.75 -5.82 -3.51
C SER A 70 -12.26 -5.57 -3.68
N PHE A 71 -11.91 -4.31 -3.93
CA PHE A 71 -10.57 -3.85 -4.22
C PHE A 71 -10.19 -2.68 -3.32
N TYR A 72 -9.01 -2.73 -2.75
CA TYR A 72 -8.42 -1.65 -1.96
C TYR A 72 -7.41 -0.91 -2.82
N LEU A 73 -7.58 0.40 -2.93
CA LEU A 73 -6.77 1.28 -3.75
C LEU A 73 -5.98 2.26 -2.88
N VAL A 74 -4.73 2.47 -3.25
CA VAL A 74 -3.85 3.47 -2.64
C VAL A 74 -3.29 4.37 -3.74
N SER A 75 -3.25 5.68 -3.50
CA SER A 75 -2.65 6.68 -4.40
C SER A 75 -1.96 7.80 -3.63
N ALA A 76 -1.29 8.70 -4.35
CA ALA A 76 -0.60 9.82 -3.73
C ALA A 76 -1.59 10.78 -3.04
N GLY A 77 -1.36 11.11 -1.78
CA GLY A 77 -2.26 11.95 -0.99
C GLY A 77 -2.51 13.34 -1.59
N ALA A 78 -1.51 13.91 -2.27
CA ALA A 78 -1.64 15.19 -2.95
C ALA A 78 -2.70 15.18 -4.07
N PHE A 79 -3.00 14.01 -4.65
CA PHE A 79 -3.96 13.85 -5.74
C PHE A 79 -5.29 13.25 -5.29
N GLN A 80 -5.52 13.08 -3.99
CA GLN A 80 -6.73 12.45 -3.45
C GLN A 80 -8.03 13.01 -4.07
N ARG A 81 -8.15 14.32 -4.17
CA ARG A 81 -9.35 14.94 -4.74
C ARG A 81 -9.46 14.69 -6.24
N LEU A 82 -8.36 14.80 -6.96
CA LEU A 82 -8.30 14.52 -8.40
C LEU A 82 -8.73 13.08 -8.69
N ASP A 83 -8.19 12.13 -7.93
CA ASP A 83 -8.50 10.70 -8.06
C ASP A 83 -9.97 10.41 -7.72
N HIS A 84 -10.48 11.02 -6.65
CA HIS A 84 -11.89 10.91 -6.26
C HIS A 84 -12.80 11.40 -7.38
N ASP A 85 -12.55 12.60 -7.91
CA ASP A 85 -13.37 13.19 -8.96
C ASP A 85 -13.31 12.36 -10.25
N TRP A 86 -12.13 11.80 -10.58
CA TRP A 86 -11.96 10.91 -11.74
C TRP A 86 -12.71 9.59 -11.58
N ILE A 87 -12.62 8.94 -10.43
CA ILE A 87 -13.36 7.72 -10.13
C ILE A 87 -14.87 7.97 -10.26
N HIS A 88 -15.38 9.03 -9.63
CA HIS A 88 -16.81 9.36 -9.64
C HIS A 88 -17.34 9.77 -11.01
N LYS A 89 -16.50 10.38 -11.84
CA LYS A 89 -16.85 10.73 -13.23
C LYS A 89 -17.22 9.50 -14.06
N TRP A 90 -16.52 8.39 -13.86
CA TRP A 90 -16.65 7.19 -14.66
C TRP A 90 -17.41 6.06 -13.97
N MET A 91 -17.70 6.21 -12.69
CA MET A 91 -18.40 5.21 -11.89
C MET A 91 -19.85 5.03 -12.40
N PRO A 92 -20.31 3.76 -12.59
CA PRO A 92 -21.70 3.47 -12.93
C PRO A 92 -22.67 4.07 -11.91
N LYS A 93 -23.83 4.54 -12.40
CA LYS A 93 -24.86 5.18 -11.55
C LYS A 93 -25.99 4.21 -11.16
N ASP A 94 -25.87 2.95 -11.53
CA ASP A 94 -26.86 1.90 -11.28
C ASP A 94 -26.75 1.23 -9.90
N GLY A 95 -25.79 1.67 -9.08
CA GLY A 95 -25.53 1.10 -7.75
C GLY A 95 -24.70 -0.19 -7.76
N SER A 96 -24.25 -0.66 -8.92
CA SER A 96 -23.40 -1.86 -9.04
C SER A 96 -21.98 -1.68 -8.49
N VAL A 97 -21.54 -0.43 -8.32
CA VAL A 97 -20.21 -0.06 -7.78
C VAL A 97 -20.37 0.86 -6.58
N ILE A 98 -19.70 0.54 -5.50
CA ILE A 98 -19.66 1.30 -4.24
C ILE A 98 -18.26 1.84 -4.04
N TYR A 99 -18.13 3.14 -3.82
CA TYR A 99 -16.91 3.82 -3.42
C TYR A 99 -16.92 4.15 -1.93
N GLU A 100 -15.85 3.79 -1.24
CA GLU A 100 -15.64 4.11 0.18
C GLU A 100 -14.31 4.83 0.36
N ASN A 101 -14.33 6.07 0.87
CA ASN A 101 -13.10 6.80 1.19
C ASN A 101 -12.58 6.35 2.56
N LEU A 102 -11.36 5.81 2.58
CA LEU A 102 -10.71 5.27 3.77
C LEU A 102 -9.50 6.10 4.22
N THR A 103 -9.24 7.24 3.57
CA THR A 103 -8.01 8.02 3.78
C THR A 103 -7.78 8.37 5.24
N ASN A 104 -8.83 8.83 5.94
CA ASN A 104 -8.70 9.28 7.33
C ASN A 104 -8.91 8.15 8.37
N SER A 105 -9.43 7.01 7.96
CA SER A 105 -9.69 5.87 8.86
C SER A 105 -8.57 4.84 8.88
N MET A 106 -7.65 4.91 7.91
CA MET A 106 -6.55 3.96 7.77
C MET A 106 -5.19 4.64 7.88
N GLY A 107 -4.37 4.19 8.83
CA GLY A 107 -2.96 4.51 8.90
C GLY A 107 -2.12 3.62 7.99
N VAL A 108 -0.93 4.08 7.61
CA VAL A 108 0.03 3.31 6.82
C VAL A 108 1.44 3.53 7.36
N LEU A 109 2.07 2.45 7.82
CA LEU A 109 3.49 2.43 8.16
C LEU A 109 4.25 1.54 7.18
N VAL A 110 5.36 2.05 6.65
CA VAL A 110 6.24 1.32 5.75
C VAL A 110 7.47 0.87 6.50
N LEU A 111 7.63 -0.42 6.64
CA LEU A 111 8.86 -1.04 7.16
C LEU A 111 9.69 -1.52 5.96
N ALA A 112 10.86 -0.94 5.73
CA ALA A 112 11.72 -1.26 4.59
C ALA A 112 13.18 -1.42 4.99
N GLY A 113 13.89 -2.29 4.27
CA GLY A 113 15.30 -2.59 4.47
C GLY A 113 15.56 -4.11 4.63
N PRO A 114 16.79 -4.57 4.51
CA PRO A 114 17.14 -5.99 4.54
C PRO A 114 16.69 -6.70 5.82
N LYS A 115 16.67 -6.02 6.96
CA LYS A 115 16.26 -6.57 8.27
C LYS A 115 14.77 -6.44 8.57
N SER A 116 13.96 -5.93 7.62
CA SER A 116 12.52 -5.70 7.82
C SER A 116 11.75 -6.99 8.13
N ARG A 117 12.13 -8.12 7.50
CA ARG A 117 11.50 -9.42 7.79
C ARG A 117 11.76 -9.87 9.21
N ASP A 118 13.01 -9.77 9.67
CA ASP A 118 13.39 -10.19 11.01
C ASP A 118 12.69 -9.36 12.09
N ILE A 119 12.49 -8.07 11.82
CA ILE A 119 11.76 -7.17 12.70
C ILE A 119 10.26 -7.56 12.74
N LEU A 120 9.63 -7.68 11.58
CA LEU A 120 8.20 -7.95 11.50
C LEU A 120 7.85 -9.33 12.06
N SER A 121 8.71 -10.33 11.87
CA SER A 121 8.51 -11.69 12.39
C SER A 121 8.50 -11.77 13.93
N LYS A 122 9.08 -10.81 14.63
CA LYS A 122 9.03 -10.75 16.10
C LYS A 122 7.64 -10.36 16.63
N ILE A 123 6.81 -9.72 15.83
CA ILE A 123 5.52 -9.13 16.25
C ILE A 123 4.31 -9.62 15.45
N THR A 124 4.50 -10.58 14.54
CA THR A 124 3.42 -11.29 13.85
C THR A 124 3.67 -12.80 13.88
N LYS A 125 2.59 -13.58 13.87
CA LYS A 125 2.67 -15.05 13.73
C LYS A 125 2.59 -15.50 12.27
N THR A 126 2.41 -14.56 11.34
CA THR A 126 2.28 -14.87 9.93
C THR A 126 3.63 -15.26 9.35
N ASP A 127 3.66 -16.30 8.53
CA ASP A 127 4.84 -16.68 7.76
C ASP A 127 5.13 -15.61 6.69
N LEU A 128 6.29 -14.98 6.82
CA LEU A 128 6.77 -13.90 5.97
C LEU A 128 7.78 -14.39 4.91
N SER A 129 7.94 -15.72 4.73
CA SER A 129 8.80 -16.29 3.71
C SER A 129 8.41 -15.86 2.30
N ASN A 130 9.32 -16.02 1.34
CA ASN A 130 9.03 -15.66 -0.05
C ASN A 130 7.92 -16.53 -0.66
N GLU A 131 7.86 -17.77 -0.26
CA GLU A 131 6.91 -18.79 -0.70
C GLU A 131 5.50 -18.44 -0.23
N ASN A 132 5.36 -18.09 1.05
CA ASN A 132 4.07 -17.84 1.68
C ASN A 132 3.63 -16.38 1.59
N PHE A 133 4.57 -15.44 1.44
CA PHE A 133 4.25 -14.03 1.24
C PHE A 133 5.05 -13.47 0.05
N PRO A 134 4.68 -13.83 -1.20
CA PRO A 134 5.43 -13.40 -2.38
C PRO A 134 5.33 -11.89 -2.65
N TRP A 135 6.28 -11.37 -3.41
CA TRP A 135 6.28 -9.96 -3.82
C TRP A 135 4.99 -9.59 -4.59
N LEU A 136 4.50 -8.37 -4.38
CA LEU A 136 3.22 -7.87 -4.88
C LEU A 136 2.03 -8.72 -4.42
N SER A 137 2.04 -9.12 -3.15
CA SER A 137 0.89 -9.73 -2.50
C SER A 137 0.49 -8.97 -1.25
N SER A 138 -0.76 -9.14 -0.84
CA SER A 138 -1.34 -8.61 0.38
C SER A 138 -1.93 -9.72 1.23
N LYS A 139 -1.80 -9.60 2.54
CA LYS A 139 -2.41 -10.50 3.53
C LYS A 139 -2.96 -9.72 4.71
N LYS A 140 -4.06 -10.22 5.26
CA LYS A 140 -4.52 -9.79 6.58
C LYS A 140 -3.66 -10.47 7.63
N ILE A 141 -3.01 -9.69 8.47
CA ILE A 141 -2.16 -10.15 9.56
C ILE A 141 -2.47 -9.37 10.84
N ASN A 142 -2.01 -9.87 11.96
CA ASN A 142 -1.93 -9.06 13.17
C ASN A 142 -0.50 -8.60 13.38
N VAL A 143 -0.31 -7.31 13.61
CA VAL A 143 0.96 -6.70 14.01
C VAL A 143 0.84 -6.34 15.49
N GLY A 144 1.40 -7.17 16.38
CA GLY A 144 1.05 -7.13 17.78
C GLY A 144 -0.46 -7.42 17.96
N LEU A 145 -1.19 -6.46 18.53
CA LEU A 145 -2.65 -6.55 18.71
C LEU A 145 -3.45 -5.91 17.55
N ALA A 146 -2.79 -5.25 16.62
CA ALA A 146 -3.45 -4.48 15.58
C ALA A 146 -3.77 -5.34 14.34
N PRO A 147 -5.05 -5.43 13.93
CA PRO A 147 -5.41 -6.03 12.65
C PRO A 147 -4.88 -5.14 11.51
N SER A 148 -4.17 -5.75 10.57
CA SER A 148 -3.50 -5.01 9.51
C SER A 148 -3.64 -5.72 8.17
N ILE A 149 -3.65 -4.94 7.09
CA ILE A 149 -3.43 -5.42 5.72
C ILE A 149 -1.97 -5.15 5.42
N ALA A 150 -1.15 -6.18 5.37
CA ALA A 150 0.24 -6.06 4.97
C ALA A 150 0.37 -6.29 3.47
N MET A 151 1.01 -5.36 2.77
CA MET A 151 1.34 -5.48 1.36
C MET A 151 2.85 -5.64 1.23
N ARG A 152 3.30 -6.73 0.61
CA ARG A 152 4.73 -6.94 0.39
C ARG A 152 5.20 -6.15 -0.82
N MET A 153 5.34 -4.88 -0.60
CA MET A 153 5.86 -3.88 -1.52
C MET A 153 6.24 -2.62 -0.75
N ASN A 154 6.97 -1.75 -1.38
CA ASN A 154 7.22 -0.38 -0.95
C ASN A 154 7.83 0.43 -2.10
N PHE A 155 7.89 1.74 -1.93
CA PHE A 155 8.45 2.66 -2.93
C PHE A 155 9.96 2.93 -2.74
N VAL A 156 10.62 2.22 -1.83
CA VAL A 156 12.05 2.37 -1.52
C VAL A 156 12.93 1.42 -2.35
N GLY A 157 12.33 0.30 -2.79
CA GLY A 157 13.03 -0.72 -3.58
C GLY A 157 13.90 -1.68 -2.76
N GLU A 158 13.69 -1.73 -1.44
CA GLU A 158 14.27 -2.70 -0.53
C GLU A 158 13.23 -3.75 -0.10
N LEU A 159 13.65 -4.82 0.57
CA LEU A 159 12.71 -5.73 1.21
C LEU A 159 11.83 -4.97 2.19
N GLY A 160 10.52 -5.23 2.19
CA GLY A 160 9.65 -4.56 3.15
C GLY A 160 8.17 -4.75 2.90
N TRP A 161 7.39 -4.14 3.77
CA TRP A 161 5.93 -4.18 3.78
C TRP A 161 5.35 -2.80 4.07
N GLU A 162 4.27 -2.49 3.38
CA GLU A 162 3.33 -1.45 3.78
C GLU A 162 2.29 -2.08 4.70
N LEU A 163 2.15 -1.54 5.90
CA LEU A 163 1.24 -2.02 6.94
C LEU A 163 0.07 -1.05 7.05
N HIS A 164 -1.04 -1.39 6.42
CA HIS A 164 -2.28 -0.62 6.46
C HIS A 164 -3.14 -1.10 7.61
N HIS A 165 -3.58 -0.20 8.47
CA HIS A 165 -4.29 -0.54 9.72
C HIS A 165 -5.30 0.54 10.09
N PRO A 166 -6.32 0.24 10.92
CA PRO A 166 -7.17 1.28 11.47
C PRO A 166 -6.34 2.33 12.21
N ILE A 167 -6.65 3.61 11.99
CA ILE A 167 -5.81 4.73 12.43
C ILE A 167 -5.54 4.76 13.93
N GLU A 168 -6.46 4.24 14.74
CA GLU A 168 -6.33 4.15 16.19
C GLU A 168 -5.17 3.27 16.65
N TYR A 169 -4.65 2.39 15.79
CA TYR A 169 -3.49 1.54 16.10
C TYR A 169 -2.15 2.14 15.65
N GLN A 170 -2.13 3.33 15.04
CA GLN A 170 -0.91 3.95 14.48
C GLN A 170 0.25 3.97 15.47
N ASN A 171 0.03 4.53 16.67
CA ASN A 171 1.06 4.63 17.69
C ASN A 171 1.48 3.25 18.21
N HIS A 172 0.51 2.35 18.43
CA HIS A 172 0.80 0.98 18.88
C HIS A 172 1.72 0.25 17.90
N ILE A 173 1.43 0.28 16.61
CA ILE A 173 2.25 -0.40 15.59
C ILE A 173 3.62 0.26 15.47
N PHE A 174 3.68 1.60 15.47
CA PHE A 174 4.93 2.33 15.43
C PHE A 174 5.85 1.94 16.59
N ASP A 175 5.35 1.96 17.82
CA ASP A 175 6.12 1.62 19.02
C ASP A 175 6.58 0.15 19.00
N LYS A 176 5.70 -0.77 18.59
CA LYS A 176 6.02 -2.19 18.48
C LYS A 176 7.09 -2.47 17.43
N LEU A 177 7.06 -1.81 16.29
CA LEU A 177 8.10 -1.93 15.26
C LEU A 177 9.44 -1.35 15.74
N MET A 178 9.42 -0.18 16.37
CA MET A 178 10.63 0.45 16.91
C MET A 178 11.25 -0.38 18.02
N GLU A 179 10.45 -0.96 18.92
CA GLU A 179 10.88 -1.88 19.97
C GLU A 179 11.52 -3.15 19.38
N ALA A 180 10.80 -3.81 18.47
CA ALA A 180 11.25 -5.06 17.84
C ALA A 180 12.52 -4.89 16.99
N GLY A 181 12.71 -3.72 16.40
CA GLY A 181 13.83 -3.39 15.53
C GLY A 181 15.04 -2.75 16.24
N LYS A 182 14.96 -2.46 17.55
CA LYS A 182 15.99 -1.73 18.29
C LYS A 182 17.38 -2.33 18.09
N ASP A 183 17.51 -3.63 18.28
CA ASP A 183 18.81 -4.34 18.15
C ASP A 183 19.20 -4.60 16.69
N LEU A 184 18.27 -4.37 15.75
CA LEU A 184 18.46 -4.53 14.32
C LEU A 184 18.72 -3.20 13.59
N GLY A 185 18.85 -2.10 14.34
CA GLY A 185 19.21 -0.79 13.81
C GLY A 185 18.08 -0.08 13.05
N ILE A 186 16.81 -0.34 13.41
CA ILE A 186 15.68 0.39 12.84
C ILE A 186 15.77 1.88 13.16
N LYS A 187 15.49 2.74 12.16
CA LYS A 187 15.37 4.19 12.36
C LYS A 187 14.22 4.75 11.55
N PRO A 188 13.53 5.79 12.05
CA PRO A 188 12.57 6.52 11.24
C PRO A 188 13.27 7.19 10.05
N PHE A 189 12.57 7.28 8.91
CA PHE A 189 13.00 8.05 7.76
C PHE A 189 11.81 8.78 7.14
N GLY A 190 12.08 9.84 6.38
CA GLY A 190 11.04 10.69 5.82
C GLY A 190 10.92 10.55 4.30
N ILE A 191 9.91 11.24 3.75
CA ILE A 191 9.55 11.24 2.33
C ILE A 191 10.72 11.66 1.41
N ARG A 192 11.62 12.54 1.86
CA ARG A 192 12.79 12.96 1.07
C ARG A 192 13.79 11.82 0.90
N ALA A 193 14.03 11.04 1.96
CA ALA A 193 14.89 9.86 1.89
C ALA A 193 14.23 8.77 1.03
N MET A 194 12.92 8.54 1.16
CA MET A 194 12.16 7.66 0.28
C MET A 194 12.36 8.06 -1.19
N ASN A 195 12.22 9.36 -1.51
CA ASN A 195 12.38 9.85 -2.87
C ASN A 195 13.80 9.65 -3.43
N SER A 196 14.83 9.80 -2.60
CA SER A 196 16.22 9.49 -2.98
C SER A 196 16.39 7.98 -3.27
N LEU A 197 15.93 7.14 -2.36
CA LEU A 197 16.05 5.68 -2.48
C LEU A 197 15.34 5.11 -3.70
N ARG A 198 14.11 5.58 -4.00
CA ARG A 198 13.37 5.13 -5.20
C ARG A 198 14.10 5.45 -6.50
N VAL A 199 14.74 6.64 -6.57
CA VAL A 199 15.48 7.06 -7.77
C VAL A 199 16.65 6.13 -8.03
N GLU A 200 17.37 5.69 -7.00
CA GLU A 200 18.46 4.71 -7.11
C GLU A 200 17.99 3.37 -7.71
N LYS A 201 16.71 3.02 -7.53
CA LYS A 201 16.08 1.82 -8.11
C LYS A 201 15.34 2.09 -9.41
N SER A 202 15.44 3.30 -9.95
CA SER A 202 14.74 3.73 -11.17
C SER A 202 13.21 3.67 -11.06
N TYR A 203 12.64 3.74 -9.87
CA TYR A 203 11.20 3.81 -9.68
C TYR A 203 10.70 5.21 -10.08
N LYS A 204 9.81 5.23 -11.07
CA LYS A 204 9.25 6.47 -11.59
C LYS A 204 8.16 7.00 -10.66
N LEU A 205 7.99 8.31 -10.67
CA LEU A 205 6.86 9.01 -10.07
C LEU A 205 6.11 9.69 -11.23
N VAL A 206 4.80 9.63 -11.19
CA VAL A 206 3.90 10.29 -12.14
C VAL A 206 3.58 11.70 -11.65
#